data_f6c8ff0491fcbdd0bb6587bae9060bce
#
_entry.id   f6c8ff0491fcbdd0bb6587bae9060bce
#
_cell.length_a   1.000
_cell.length_b   1.000
_cell.length_c   1.000
_cell.angle_alpha   90.00
_cell.angle_beta   90.00
_cell.angle_gamma   90.00
#
_symmetry.space_group_name_H-M   'P 1'
#
loop_
_entity.id
_entity.type
_entity.pdbx_description
1 polymer ?
#
loop_
_entity_poly.entity_id
_entity_poly.type
_entity_poly.pdbx_seq_one_letter_code
_entity_poly.pdbx_strand_id
1 'polypeptide(L)'
;MVKKIKKRTRMEKAKINKLRLVLQFSSASLSETKVIYEECLKEFGSKFNNSSDGDEVAEDSGCAAKSLEDEGGEPQGATESDPSPEKKSDKNQEKADEDMKKIYRKIALSTHPDKLLGVEQHEAEHKIELYKSAVSAMENRDGGGLLRIAHELSIEIDMDFEKEIMWIEKKVAELQDEINHLYKSDAWLWYHSEGEKKEDIEKFVKERTSS
;
A
#
# COMPACT_ATOMS: atom_id res chain seq x y z
N MET A 1 -14.32 8.21 30.34
CA MET A 1 -15.66 7.81 29.80
C MET A 1 -15.45 7.07 28.48
N VAL A 2 -15.67 5.75 28.47
CA VAL A 2 -15.61 4.94 27.26
C VAL A 2 -16.88 5.20 26.46
N LYS A 3 -16.79 5.88 25.31
CA LYS A 3 -17.92 6.03 24.39
C LYS A 3 -18.32 4.64 23.91
N LYS A 4 -19.50 4.14 24.33
CA LYS A 4 -20.07 2.93 23.74
C LYS A 4 -20.26 3.17 22.25
N ILE A 5 -19.52 2.43 21.40
CA ILE A 5 -19.70 2.48 19.95
C ILE A 5 -21.11 1.98 19.66
N LYS A 6 -21.86 2.79 18.93
CA LYS A 6 -23.26 2.50 18.58
C LYS A 6 -23.29 1.27 17.67
N LYS A 7 -24.13 0.28 17.97
CA LYS A 7 -24.30 -0.88 17.08
C LYS A 7 -24.69 -0.40 15.69
N ARG A 8 -23.93 -0.84 14.69
CA ARG A 8 -24.17 -0.51 13.27
C ARG A 8 -25.51 -1.05 12.78
N THR A 9 -26.22 -0.25 12.03
CA THR A 9 -27.47 -0.64 11.36
C THR A 9 -27.18 -1.65 10.24
N ARG A 10 -28.22 -2.35 9.77
CA ARG A 10 -28.08 -3.26 8.62
C ARG A 10 -27.61 -2.55 7.35
N MET A 11 -28.07 -1.31 7.14
CA MET A 11 -27.67 -0.49 5.98
C MET A 11 -26.20 -0.08 6.05
N GLU A 12 -25.71 0.34 7.21
CA GLU A 12 -24.31 0.70 7.43
C GLU A 12 -23.39 -0.49 7.19
N LYS A 13 -23.76 -1.67 7.68
CA LYS A 13 -23.00 -2.91 7.43
C LYS A 13 -22.96 -3.25 5.94
N ALA A 14 -24.08 -3.13 5.24
CA ALA A 14 -24.14 -3.40 3.80
C ALA A 14 -23.27 -2.41 3.00
N LYS A 15 -23.26 -1.12 3.37
CA LYS A 15 -22.43 -0.11 2.73
C LYS A 15 -20.93 -0.42 2.90
N ILE A 16 -20.50 -0.74 4.13
CA ILE A 16 -19.09 -1.11 4.38
C ILE A 16 -18.71 -2.37 3.60
N ASN A 17 -19.53 -3.41 3.62
CA ASN A 17 -19.23 -4.64 2.89
C ASN A 17 -19.07 -4.38 1.38
N LYS A 18 -19.91 -3.52 0.79
CA LYS A 18 -19.75 -3.11 -0.59
C LYS A 18 -18.42 -2.40 -0.84
N LEU A 19 -18.06 -1.45 0.03
CA LEU A 19 -16.78 -0.72 -0.10
C LEU A 19 -15.56 -1.62 0.09
N ARG A 20 -15.63 -2.60 0.98
CA ARG A 20 -14.59 -3.61 1.17
C ARG A 20 -14.37 -4.44 -0.10
N LEU A 21 -15.43 -4.86 -0.76
CA LEU A 21 -15.35 -5.57 -2.04
C LEU A 21 -14.73 -4.69 -3.13
N VAL A 22 -15.10 -3.40 -3.19
CA VAL A 22 -14.48 -2.45 -4.12
C VAL A 22 -12.99 -2.31 -3.83
N LEU A 23 -12.60 -2.19 -2.56
CA LEU A 23 -11.19 -2.10 -2.16
C LEU A 23 -10.39 -3.35 -2.56
N GLN A 24 -10.94 -4.54 -2.31
CA GLN A 24 -10.32 -5.80 -2.73
C GLN A 24 -10.17 -5.89 -4.26
N PHE A 25 -11.21 -5.55 -4.99
CA PHE A 25 -11.19 -5.52 -6.45
C PHE A 25 -10.13 -4.55 -6.99
N SER A 26 -10.09 -3.31 -6.47
CA SER A 26 -9.10 -2.31 -6.90
C SER A 26 -7.66 -2.76 -6.59
N SER A 27 -7.45 -3.41 -5.44
CA SER A 27 -6.13 -3.95 -5.08
C SER A 27 -5.70 -5.09 -6.00
N ALA A 28 -6.60 -6.03 -6.33
CA ALA A 28 -6.34 -7.12 -7.27
C ALA A 28 -6.07 -6.58 -8.68
N SER A 29 -6.88 -5.61 -9.13
CA SER A 29 -6.70 -4.96 -10.44
C SER A 29 -5.34 -4.26 -10.55
N LEU A 30 -4.90 -3.56 -9.50
CA LEU A 30 -3.57 -2.96 -9.48
C LEU A 30 -2.46 -4.02 -9.57
N SER A 31 -2.59 -5.13 -8.84
CA SER A 31 -1.61 -6.23 -8.89
C SER A 31 -1.50 -6.82 -10.30
N GLU A 32 -2.64 -7.10 -10.92
CA GLU A 32 -2.69 -7.59 -12.31
C GLU A 32 -2.10 -6.57 -13.30
N THR A 33 -2.46 -5.29 -13.17
CA THR A 33 -1.92 -4.22 -14.00
C THR A 33 -0.40 -4.11 -13.87
N LYS A 34 0.16 -4.27 -12.67
CA LYS A 34 1.62 -4.26 -12.46
C LYS A 34 2.32 -5.41 -13.18
N VAL A 35 1.77 -6.61 -13.14
CA VAL A 35 2.34 -7.77 -13.86
C VAL A 35 2.38 -7.50 -15.36
N ILE A 36 1.27 -7.03 -15.95
CA ILE A 36 1.23 -6.67 -17.37
C ILE A 36 2.22 -5.53 -17.67
N TYR A 37 2.31 -4.55 -16.79
CA TYR A 37 3.22 -3.41 -16.96
C TYR A 37 4.70 -3.83 -16.96
N GLU A 38 5.08 -4.80 -16.14
CA GLU A 38 6.43 -5.38 -16.17
C GLU A 38 6.76 -6.04 -17.52
N GLU A 39 5.79 -6.71 -18.15
CA GLU A 39 5.93 -7.23 -19.51
C GLU A 39 6.08 -6.09 -20.53
N CYS A 40 5.25 -5.04 -20.41
CA CYS A 40 5.36 -3.84 -21.24
C CYS A 40 6.77 -3.21 -21.15
N LEU A 41 7.31 -3.09 -19.94
CA LEU A 41 8.64 -2.53 -19.71
C LEU A 41 9.76 -3.38 -20.32
N LYS A 42 9.66 -4.71 -20.24
CA LYS A 42 10.65 -5.62 -20.84
C LYS A 42 10.68 -5.48 -22.35
N GLU A 43 9.51 -5.50 -23.02
CA GLU A 43 9.44 -5.36 -24.47
C GLU A 43 9.83 -3.95 -24.92
N PHE A 44 9.37 -2.93 -24.22
CA PHE A 44 9.72 -1.54 -24.50
C PHE A 44 11.23 -1.31 -24.33
N GLY A 45 11.83 -1.80 -23.25
CA GLY A 45 13.26 -1.74 -23.00
C GLY A 45 14.09 -2.47 -24.09
N SER A 46 13.67 -3.67 -24.49
CA SER A 46 14.34 -4.41 -25.57
C SER A 46 14.31 -3.67 -26.91
N LYS A 47 13.23 -2.92 -27.17
CA LYS A 47 13.08 -2.14 -28.41
C LYS A 47 13.93 -0.87 -28.43
N PHE A 48 14.05 -0.17 -27.29
CA PHE A 48 14.65 1.15 -27.24
C PHE A 48 16.06 1.18 -26.62
N ASN A 49 16.44 0.20 -25.77
CA ASN A 49 17.77 0.14 -25.16
C ASN A 49 18.80 -0.60 -26.04
N ASN A 50 18.39 -1.39 -27.04
CA ASN A 50 19.30 -2.04 -27.99
C ASN A 50 19.91 -1.07 -29.03
N SER A 51 19.77 0.23 -28.85
CA SER A 51 20.37 1.25 -29.74
C SER A 51 21.65 1.89 -29.22
N SER A 52 22.16 1.43 -28.07
CA SER A 52 23.51 1.84 -27.59
C SER A 52 24.33 0.59 -27.30
N ASP A 53 25.45 0.49 -28.06
CA ASP A 53 26.48 -0.51 -27.93
C ASP A 53 26.89 -0.82 -26.49
N GLY A 54 26.98 -2.10 -26.23
CA GLY A 54 27.85 -2.79 -25.29
C GLY A 54 28.27 -2.07 -24.01
N ASP A 55 27.49 -2.32 -22.91
CA ASP A 55 28.11 -2.47 -21.60
C ASP A 55 27.25 -3.43 -20.76
N GLU A 56 27.84 -4.57 -20.45
CA GLU A 56 27.30 -5.54 -19.48
C GLU A 56 27.24 -4.87 -18.13
N VAL A 57 26.00 -4.49 -17.69
CA VAL A 57 25.80 -4.05 -16.31
C VAL A 57 25.42 -5.26 -15.48
N ALA A 58 26.37 -5.67 -14.66
CA ALA A 58 26.25 -6.70 -13.65
C ALA A 58 24.99 -6.50 -12.79
N GLU A 59 24.25 -7.60 -12.60
CA GLU A 59 23.25 -7.73 -11.56
C GLU A 59 23.89 -7.54 -10.18
N ASP A 60 23.72 -6.38 -9.56
CA ASP A 60 23.93 -6.19 -8.12
C ASP A 60 22.59 -5.93 -7.45
N SER A 61 21.92 -7.02 -7.11
CA SER A 61 20.74 -7.04 -6.27
C SER A 61 21.16 -7.22 -4.81
N GLY A 62 21.85 -6.21 -4.26
CA GLY A 62 22.25 -6.17 -2.87
C GLY A 62 21.22 -5.48 -1.97
N CYS A 63 20.13 -6.14 -1.63
CA CYS A 63 19.32 -5.75 -0.48
C CYS A 63 20.05 -6.10 0.82
N ALA A 64 20.86 -5.15 1.32
CA ALA A 64 21.48 -5.25 2.64
C ALA A 64 20.39 -5.15 3.73
N ALA A 65 20.05 -6.28 4.32
CA ALA A 65 19.32 -6.36 5.58
C ALA A 65 20.20 -5.77 6.68
N LYS A 66 19.87 -4.55 7.15
CA LYS A 66 20.40 -4.03 8.41
C LYS A 66 19.70 -4.71 9.57
N SER A 67 20.43 -5.56 10.26
CA SER A 67 20.08 -6.06 11.59
C SER A 67 19.99 -4.88 12.56
N LEU A 68 18.82 -4.70 13.15
CA LEU A 68 18.63 -3.82 14.31
C LEU A 68 18.95 -4.61 15.56
N GLU A 69 20.11 -4.34 16.14
CA GLU A 69 20.45 -4.72 17.50
C GLU A 69 19.69 -3.82 18.48
N ASP A 70 19.12 -4.47 19.48
CA ASP A 70 18.41 -3.94 20.63
C ASP A 70 19.37 -3.17 21.54
N GLU A 71 19.13 -1.87 21.76
CA GLU A 71 19.70 -1.14 22.88
C GLU A 71 18.60 -0.34 23.58
N GLY A 72 18.26 -0.79 24.78
CA GLY A 72 17.38 -0.11 25.70
C GLY A 72 17.96 1.22 26.18
N GLY A 73 17.17 2.27 26.11
CA GLY A 73 17.49 3.59 26.64
C GLY A 73 16.22 4.29 27.09
N GLU A 74 16.00 4.37 28.42
CA GLU A 74 15.02 5.27 29.02
C GLU A 74 15.46 6.73 28.81
N PRO A 75 14.55 7.67 28.53
CA PRO A 75 14.77 9.07 28.80
C PRO A 75 13.88 9.59 29.93
N GLN A 76 14.52 9.97 31.03
CA GLN A 76 14.01 10.96 31.98
C GLN A 76 14.17 12.36 31.37
N GLY A 77 13.22 13.24 31.68
CA GLY A 77 13.44 14.67 31.50
C GLY A 77 12.20 15.46 31.11
N ALA A 78 11.46 15.92 32.10
CA ALA A 78 10.42 16.93 31.97
C ALA A 78 11.00 18.30 31.66
N THR A 79 10.42 19.05 30.70
CA THR A 79 10.40 20.50 30.73
C THR A 79 9.05 20.99 30.22
N GLU A 80 8.37 21.71 31.10
CA GLU A 80 7.19 22.51 30.82
C GLU A 80 7.52 23.67 29.90
N SER A 81 6.69 23.93 28.87
CA SER A 81 6.57 25.25 28.26
C SER A 81 5.18 25.45 27.63
N ASP A 82 4.61 26.52 27.98
CA ASP A 82 3.44 27.36 27.74
C ASP A 82 2.59 27.14 26.46
N PRO A 83 1.24 27.30 26.51
CA PRO A 83 0.32 26.87 25.45
C PRO A 83 0.05 28.00 24.43
N SER A 84 0.33 27.72 23.15
CA SER A 84 -0.09 28.50 21.99
C SER A 84 -1.33 27.85 21.31
N PRO A 85 -2.23 28.63 20.64
CA PRO A 85 -3.59 28.19 20.32
C PRO A 85 -3.74 27.55 18.92
N GLU A 86 -3.17 26.36 18.72
CA GLU A 86 -3.38 25.56 17.48
C GLU A 86 -3.77 24.09 17.73
N LYS A 87 -4.71 23.86 18.68
CA LYS A 87 -4.99 22.51 19.20
C LYS A 87 -6.19 21.77 18.61
N LYS A 88 -6.71 22.11 17.43
CA LYS A 88 -7.83 21.34 16.86
C LYS A 88 -7.46 20.31 15.81
N SER A 89 -6.37 20.50 15.07
CA SER A 89 -5.85 19.53 14.10
C SER A 89 -5.17 18.33 14.78
N ASP A 90 -4.40 18.55 15.84
CA ASP A 90 -3.64 17.51 16.54
C ASP A 90 -4.52 16.42 17.15
N LYS A 91 -5.65 16.78 17.77
CA LYS A 91 -6.53 15.77 18.42
C LYS A 91 -7.19 14.78 17.46
N ASN A 92 -7.44 15.18 16.20
CA ASN A 92 -7.99 14.27 15.20
C ASN A 92 -6.90 13.35 14.65
N GLN A 93 -5.69 13.86 14.55
CA GLN A 93 -4.52 13.10 14.09
C GLN A 93 -4.08 12.07 15.13
N GLU A 94 -4.02 12.46 16.42
CA GLU A 94 -3.76 11.54 17.54
C GLU A 94 -4.77 10.38 17.60
N LYS A 95 -6.06 10.68 17.42
CA LYS A 95 -7.12 9.64 17.38
C LYS A 95 -7.01 8.74 16.15
N ALA A 96 -6.57 9.27 15.01
CA ALA A 96 -6.33 8.46 13.82
C ALA A 96 -5.19 7.48 14.06
N ASP A 97 -4.10 7.96 14.65
CA ASP A 97 -2.93 7.14 15.00
C ASP A 97 -3.27 6.05 16.04
N GLU A 98 -4.13 6.36 17.02
CA GLU A 98 -4.62 5.35 17.98
C GLU A 98 -5.43 4.23 17.33
N ASP A 99 -6.31 4.55 16.39
CA ASP A 99 -7.11 3.55 15.69
C ASP A 99 -6.25 2.70 14.77
N MET A 100 -5.28 3.28 14.05
CA MET A 100 -4.29 2.53 13.27
C MET A 100 -3.47 1.59 14.17
N LYS A 101 -2.97 2.06 15.31
CA LYS A 101 -2.25 1.22 16.29
C LYS A 101 -3.10 0.05 16.78
N LYS A 102 -4.41 0.25 17.02
CA LYS A 102 -5.31 -0.83 17.44
C LYS A 102 -5.50 -1.88 16.35
N ILE A 103 -5.69 -1.45 15.10
CA ILE A 103 -5.83 -2.36 13.95
C ILE A 103 -4.52 -3.12 13.74
N TYR A 104 -3.39 -2.43 13.69
CA TYR A 104 -2.07 -3.04 13.53
C TYR A 104 -1.78 -4.09 14.59
N ARG A 105 -2.07 -3.82 15.88
CA ARG A 105 -1.90 -4.81 16.95
C ARG A 105 -2.73 -6.07 16.72
N LYS A 106 -3.97 -5.95 16.23
CA LYS A 106 -4.80 -7.11 15.92
C LYS A 106 -4.23 -7.92 14.74
N ILE A 107 -3.74 -7.25 13.71
CA ILE A 107 -3.07 -7.88 12.57
C ILE A 107 -1.81 -8.60 13.06
N ALA A 108 -0.92 -7.91 13.78
CA ALA A 108 0.30 -8.49 14.31
C ALA A 108 0.05 -9.72 15.18
N LEU A 109 -0.99 -9.70 16.02
CA LEU A 109 -1.39 -10.86 16.83
C LEU A 109 -1.84 -12.08 16.02
N SER A 110 -2.35 -11.90 14.81
CA SER A 110 -2.81 -13.00 13.93
C SER A 110 -1.76 -13.48 12.95
N THR A 111 -0.77 -12.65 12.63
CA THR A 111 0.27 -12.91 11.61
C THR A 111 1.68 -13.04 12.18
N HIS A 112 1.85 -12.95 13.50
CA HIS A 112 3.17 -13.02 14.13
C HIS A 112 3.83 -14.38 13.86
N PRO A 113 5.12 -14.42 13.47
CA PRO A 113 5.85 -15.65 13.15
C PRO A 113 5.74 -16.76 14.20
N ASP A 114 5.76 -16.39 15.50
CA ASP A 114 5.63 -17.37 16.59
C ASP A 114 4.32 -18.17 16.56
N LYS A 115 3.26 -17.60 15.94
CA LYS A 115 1.95 -18.28 15.83
C LYS A 115 1.81 -19.12 14.56
N LEU A 116 2.81 -19.06 13.69
CA LEU A 116 2.82 -19.79 12.43
C LEU A 116 3.48 -21.18 12.55
N LEU A 117 3.96 -21.53 13.75
CA LEU A 117 4.52 -22.84 14.03
C LEU A 117 3.42 -23.92 13.86
N GLY A 118 3.61 -24.80 12.87
CA GLY A 118 2.65 -25.87 12.56
C GLY A 118 1.55 -25.49 11.56
N VAL A 119 1.60 -24.29 11.01
CA VAL A 119 0.75 -23.86 9.89
C VAL A 119 1.37 -24.35 8.57
N GLU A 120 0.55 -24.65 7.57
CA GLU A 120 1.01 -25.02 6.24
C GLU A 120 1.91 -23.93 5.65
N GLN A 121 3.00 -24.32 4.97
CA GLN A 121 4.05 -23.39 4.53
C GLN A 121 3.51 -22.23 3.71
N HIS A 122 2.63 -22.52 2.73
CA HIS A 122 2.03 -21.50 1.88
C HIS A 122 1.20 -20.46 2.68
N GLU A 123 0.41 -20.94 3.66
CA GLU A 123 -0.37 -20.07 4.53
C GLU A 123 0.52 -19.22 5.46
N ALA A 124 1.62 -19.80 5.94
CA ALA A 124 2.60 -19.11 6.76
C ALA A 124 3.30 -18.00 5.96
N GLU A 125 3.75 -18.28 4.75
CA GLU A 125 4.37 -17.32 3.84
C GLU A 125 3.42 -16.15 3.55
N HIS A 126 2.17 -16.44 3.20
CA HIS A 126 1.16 -15.42 2.97
C HIS A 126 0.92 -14.52 4.19
N LYS A 127 0.84 -15.10 5.40
CA LYS A 127 0.68 -14.32 6.64
C LYS A 127 1.90 -13.44 6.93
N ILE A 128 3.11 -13.91 6.62
CA ILE A 128 4.34 -13.13 6.74
C ILE A 128 4.32 -11.92 5.78
N GLU A 129 3.85 -12.10 4.54
CA GLU A 129 3.71 -11.00 3.59
C GLU A 129 2.67 -9.97 4.06
N LEU A 130 1.54 -10.43 4.60
CA LEU A 130 0.54 -9.55 5.19
C LEU A 130 1.09 -8.78 6.39
N TYR A 131 1.93 -9.41 7.22
CA TYR A 131 2.61 -8.73 8.32
C TYR A 131 3.53 -7.63 7.82
N LYS A 132 4.40 -7.92 6.85
CA LYS A 132 5.30 -6.92 6.23
C LYS A 132 4.51 -5.76 5.63
N SER A 133 3.42 -6.06 4.92
CA SER A 133 2.53 -5.06 4.35
C SER A 133 1.87 -4.20 5.44
N ALA A 134 1.52 -4.78 6.59
CA ALA A 134 0.95 -4.04 7.71
C ALA A 134 1.96 -3.11 8.39
N VAL A 135 3.24 -3.52 8.50
CA VAL A 135 4.32 -2.66 8.98
C VAL A 135 4.47 -1.45 8.06
N SER A 136 4.60 -1.67 6.74
CA SER A 136 4.70 -0.59 5.77
C SER A 136 3.49 0.34 5.79
N ALA A 137 2.26 -0.20 5.89
CA ALA A 137 1.05 0.60 5.99
C ALA A 137 1.03 1.45 7.27
N MET A 138 1.57 0.94 8.38
CA MET A 138 1.68 1.68 9.64
C MET A 138 2.69 2.83 9.55
N GLU A 139 3.86 2.59 8.95
CA GLU A 139 4.91 3.59 8.71
C GLU A 139 4.42 4.72 7.79
N ASN A 140 3.69 4.37 6.73
CA ASN A 140 3.13 5.32 5.76
C ASN A 140 1.80 5.97 6.23
N ARG A 141 1.34 5.67 7.45
CA ARG A 141 0.05 6.12 7.98
C ARG A 141 -1.14 5.79 7.06
N ASP A 142 -1.06 4.64 6.39
CA ASP A 142 -2.08 4.13 5.48
C ASP A 142 -3.15 3.33 6.24
N GLY A 143 -4.14 4.04 6.80
CA GLY A 143 -5.26 3.42 7.49
C GLY A 143 -6.11 2.52 6.58
N GLY A 144 -6.23 2.87 5.29
CA GLY A 144 -6.95 2.06 4.30
C GLY A 144 -6.23 0.75 3.98
N GLY A 145 -4.91 0.78 3.87
CA GLY A 145 -4.06 -0.41 3.72
C GLY A 145 -4.19 -1.36 4.92
N LEU A 146 -4.14 -0.81 6.14
CA LEU A 146 -4.38 -1.62 7.36
C LEU A 146 -5.79 -2.24 7.37
N LEU A 147 -6.82 -1.49 6.96
CA LEU A 147 -8.19 -2.01 6.84
C LEU A 147 -8.27 -3.16 5.82
N ARG A 148 -7.63 -3.04 4.66
CA ARG A 148 -7.57 -4.09 3.65
C ARG A 148 -6.99 -5.38 4.22
N ILE A 149 -5.83 -5.30 4.87
CA ILE A 149 -5.15 -6.46 5.47
C ILE A 149 -6.01 -7.08 6.57
N ALA A 150 -6.61 -6.27 7.44
CA ALA A 150 -7.48 -6.77 8.50
C ALA A 150 -8.73 -7.48 7.95
N HIS A 151 -9.29 -7.02 6.83
CA HIS A 151 -10.42 -7.68 6.17
C HIS A 151 -9.99 -9.02 5.54
N GLU A 152 -8.82 -9.07 4.91
CA GLU A 152 -8.26 -10.29 4.33
C GLU A 152 -8.06 -11.37 5.40
N LEU A 153 -7.60 -10.97 6.59
CA LEU A 153 -7.46 -11.82 7.77
C LEU A 153 -8.79 -12.09 8.52
N SER A 154 -9.92 -11.58 8.02
CA SER A 154 -11.24 -11.68 8.67
C SER A 154 -11.27 -11.12 10.11
N ILE A 155 -10.44 -10.12 10.39
CA ILE A 155 -10.36 -9.47 11.70
C ILE A 155 -11.51 -8.47 11.85
N GLU A 156 -12.31 -8.62 12.93
CA GLU A 156 -13.33 -7.63 13.27
C GLU A 156 -12.68 -6.33 13.76
N ILE A 157 -13.06 -5.23 13.10
CA ILE A 157 -12.60 -3.88 13.40
C ILE A 157 -13.74 -3.11 14.07
N ASP A 158 -13.44 -2.60 15.25
CA ASP A 158 -14.35 -1.75 16.02
C ASP A 158 -13.86 -0.30 15.93
N MET A 159 -14.37 0.43 14.93
CA MET A 159 -14.07 1.84 14.70
C MET A 159 -15.32 2.62 14.26
N ASP A 160 -15.21 3.93 14.23
CA ASP A 160 -16.27 4.80 13.76
C ASP A 160 -16.60 4.52 12.29
N PHE A 161 -17.92 4.48 11.98
CA PHE A 161 -18.43 4.09 10.66
C PHE A 161 -17.99 5.05 9.55
N GLU A 162 -18.10 6.36 9.79
CA GLU A 162 -17.76 7.36 8.77
C GLU A 162 -16.26 7.41 8.53
N LYS A 163 -15.47 7.23 9.59
CA LYS A 163 -14.02 7.15 9.50
C LYS A 163 -13.57 5.93 8.70
N GLU A 164 -14.18 4.76 8.92
CA GLU A 164 -13.89 3.55 8.15
C GLU A 164 -14.17 3.76 6.66
N ILE A 165 -15.34 4.34 6.33
CA ILE A 165 -15.69 4.68 4.95
C ILE A 165 -14.65 5.60 4.34
N MET A 166 -14.32 6.69 5.01
CA MET A 166 -13.36 7.69 4.54
C MET A 166 -11.99 7.06 4.22
N TRP A 167 -11.51 6.15 5.08
CA TRP A 167 -10.23 5.48 4.85
C TRP A 167 -10.29 4.53 3.66
N ILE A 168 -11.38 3.78 3.51
CA ILE A 168 -11.56 2.87 2.38
C ILE A 168 -11.68 3.66 1.07
N GLU A 169 -12.52 4.69 1.03
CA GLU A 169 -12.72 5.52 -0.17
C GLU A 169 -11.42 6.21 -0.60
N LYS A 170 -10.66 6.75 0.36
CA LYS A 170 -9.34 7.33 0.09
C LYS A 170 -8.40 6.30 -0.53
N LYS A 171 -8.33 5.10 0.05
CA LYS A 171 -7.44 4.04 -0.47
C LYS A 171 -7.86 3.55 -1.85
N VAL A 172 -9.15 3.42 -2.11
CA VAL A 172 -9.67 3.07 -3.44
C VAL A 172 -9.26 4.12 -4.47
N ALA A 173 -9.38 5.42 -4.14
CA ALA A 173 -8.95 6.50 -5.03
C ALA A 173 -7.43 6.43 -5.30
N GLU A 174 -6.60 6.24 -4.28
CA GLU A 174 -5.14 6.08 -4.44
C GLU A 174 -4.79 4.92 -5.37
N LEU A 175 -5.44 3.75 -5.20
CA LEU A 175 -5.21 2.58 -6.05
C LEU A 175 -5.63 2.84 -7.51
N GLN A 176 -6.76 3.53 -7.73
CA GLN A 176 -7.23 3.90 -9.06
C GLN A 176 -6.29 4.90 -9.73
N ASP A 177 -5.78 5.87 -8.98
CA ASP A 177 -4.81 6.84 -9.51
C ASP A 177 -3.50 6.17 -9.91
N GLU A 178 -3.03 5.18 -9.12
CA GLU A 178 -1.85 4.38 -9.45
C GLU A 178 -2.06 3.57 -10.74
N ILE A 179 -3.20 2.89 -10.89
CA ILE A 179 -3.58 2.18 -12.12
C ILE A 179 -3.61 3.15 -13.32
N ASN A 180 -4.25 4.30 -13.17
CA ASN A 180 -4.33 5.31 -14.23
C ASN A 180 -2.95 5.86 -14.61
N HIS A 181 -2.03 5.95 -13.64
CA HIS A 181 -0.66 6.37 -13.91
C HIS A 181 0.09 5.34 -14.77
N LEU A 182 -0.06 4.05 -14.47
CA LEU A 182 0.51 2.97 -15.28
C LEU A 182 -0.04 2.98 -16.72
N TYR A 183 -1.34 3.15 -16.88
CA TYR A 183 -2.00 3.21 -18.20
C TYR A 183 -1.57 4.41 -19.06
N LYS A 184 -1.10 5.48 -18.47
CA LYS A 184 -0.62 6.69 -19.18
C LYS A 184 0.87 6.64 -19.51
N SER A 185 1.60 5.63 -19.06
CA SER A 185 3.04 5.52 -19.33
C SER A 185 3.31 5.21 -20.81
N ASP A 186 4.43 5.70 -21.32
CA ASP A 186 4.84 5.48 -22.71
C ASP A 186 4.97 3.98 -23.04
N ALA A 187 5.48 3.18 -22.09
CA ALA A 187 5.62 1.74 -22.25
C ALA A 187 4.25 1.04 -22.39
N TRP A 188 3.27 1.40 -21.55
CA TRP A 188 1.92 0.85 -21.64
C TRP A 188 1.24 1.23 -22.94
N LEU A 189 1.30 2.52 -23.31
CA LEU A 189 0.69 3.04 -24.53
C LEU A 189 1.30 2.39 -25.78
N TRP A 190 2.63 2.24 -25.80
CA TRP A 190 3.33 1.58 -26.92
C TRP A 190 2.96 0.10 -27.04
N TYR A 191 2.93 -0.62 -25.92
CA TYR A 191 2.63 -2.05 -25.90
C TYR A 191 1.23 -2.37 -26.42
N HIS A 192 0.23 -1.56 -26.04
CA HIS A 192 -1.16 -1.74 -26.40
C HIS A 192 -1.59 -0.99 -27.67
N SER A 193 -0.66 -0.33 -28.36
CA SER A 193 -0.94 0.36 -29.61
C SER A 193 -0.51 -0.49 -30.82
N GLU A 194 -1.22 -0.30 -31.95
CA GLU A 194 -0.90 -0.95 -33.22
C GLU A 194 -0.82 0.09 -34.34
N GLY A 195 -0.13 -0.26 -35.46
CA GLY A 195 -0.03 0.55 -36.66
C GLY A 195 0.55 1.93 -36.44
N GLU A 196 -0.03 2.96 -37.06
CA GLU A 196 0.47 4.34 -37.05
C GLU A 196 0.64 4.91 -35.64
N LYS A 197 -0.26 4.58 -34.73
CA LYS A 197 -0.16 5.05 -33.31
C LYS A 197 1.10 4.53 -32.63
N LYS A 198 1.48 3.27 -32.88
CA LYS A 198 2.69 2.68 -32.33
C LYS A 198 3.94 3.35 -32.89
N GLU A 199 3.95 3.62 -34.19
CA GLU A 199 5.03 4.34 -34.89
C GLU A 199 5.20 5.77 -34.37
N ASP A 200 4.11 6.48 -34.11
CA ASP A 200 4.16 7.83 -33.57
C ASP A 200 4.75 7.86 -32.14
N ILE A 201 4.38 6.89 -31.29
CA ILE A 201 4.98 6.75 -29.96
C ILE A 201 6.47 6.42 -30.07
N GLU A 202 6.86 5.53 -31.00
CA GLU A 202 8.28 5.21 -31.25
C GLU A 202 9.08 6.44 -31.68
N LYS A 203 8.55 7.27 -32.54
CA LYS A 203 9.21 8.53 -32.95
C LYS A 203 9.37 9.48 -31.78
N PHE A 204 8.29 9.70 -31.02
CA PHE A 204 8.30 10.57 -29.85
C PHE A 204 9.33 10.14 -28.80
N VAL A 205 9.38 8.84 -28.50
CA VAL A 205 10.36 8.30 -27.53
C VAL A 205 11.80 8.49 -28.04
N LYS A 206 12.07 8.19 -29.31
CA LYS A 206 13.40 8.38 -29.93
C LYS A 206 13.86 9.83 -29.91
N GLU A 207 13.00 10.79 -30.23
CA GLU A 207 13.31 12.20 -30.16
C GLU A 207 13.70 12.65 -28.75
N ARG A 208 13.02 12.13 -27.73
CA ARG A 208 13.23 12.46 -26.33
C ARG A 208 14.49 11.81 -25.73
N THR A 209 14.91 10.66 -26.24
CA THR A 209 16.15 9.97 -25.80
C THR A 209 17.40 10.45 -26.53
N SER A 210 17.24 11.21 -27.65
CA SER A 210 18.35 11.73 -28.44
C SER A 210 18.73 13.18 -28.09
N SER A 211 18.01 13.81 -27.16
CA SER A 211 18.24 15.17 -26.66
C SER A 211 18.95 15.16 -25.32
#